data_c1a26b41bc2a29a7f245c5561c32c017
#
_entry.id   c1a26b41bc2a29a7f245c5561c32c017
#
_cell.length_a   1.000
_cell.length_b   1.000
_cell.length_c   1.000
_cell.angle_alpha   90.00
_cell.angle_beta   90.00
_cell.angle_gamma   90.00
#
_symmetry.space_group_name_H-M   'P 1'
#
loop_
_entity.id
_entity.type
_entity.pdbx_description
1 polymer ?
#
loop_
_entity_poly.entity_id
_entity_poly.type
_entity_poly.pdbx_seq_one_letter_code
_entity_poly.pdbx_strand_id
1 'polypeptide(L)'
;KMLTQDPLGHGLGPGVRLTGDSLMFGHGGKNAGFTNNMNAWAYRGEGIVVMTSADRGRGLVREIESAVSEVMDWDLSPARIEKSIELSSEELSSRVGIYEWKAQDFKVEVKVEDGQMVVIDLSNGARYPVRALDEVRVIDTIDGDVLSFEKNADGSIAGFMQSGRYRFENID
;
A
#
# COMPACT_ATOMS: atom_id res chain seq x y z
N LYS A 1 13.19 23.40 12.63
CA LYS A 1 11.89 22.95 13.20
C LYS A 1 11.08 22.06 12.23
N MET A 2 11.03 22.37 10.92
CA MET A 2 10.24 21.61 9.94
C MET A 2 10.69 20.15 9.81
N LEU A 3 11.98 19.89 9.90
CA LEU A 3 12.58 18.57 9.83
C LEU A 3 12.94 17.98 11.20
N THR A 4 12.37 18.50 12.27
CA THR A 4 12.49 17.91 13.61
C THR A 4 11.32 16.97 13.83
N GLN A 5 11.63 15.71 14.08
CA GLN A 5 10.64 14.68 14.34
C GLN A 5 9.88 14.97 15.65
N ASP A 6 8.56 14.91 15.60
CA ASP A 6 7.72 14.93 16.78
C ASP A 6 7.70 13.54 17.46
N PRO A 7 7.08 13.38 18.64
CA PRO A 7 6.97 12.09 19.30
C PRO A 7 6.25 10.99 18.49
N LEU A 8 5.51 11.37 17.45
CA LEU A 8 4.80 10.45 16.55
C LEU A 8 5.61 10.12 15.28
N GLY A 9 6.81 10.67 15.15
CA GLY A 9 7.68 10.41 14.00
C GLY A 9 7.46 11.33 12.80
N HIS A 10 6.71 12.42 12.96
CA HIS A 10 6.39 13.35 11.87
C HIS A 10 7.16 14.67 12.01
N GLY A 11 7.46 15.31 10.86
CA GLY A 11 7.86 16.72 10.82
C GLY A 11 6.65 17.64 10.65
N LEU A 12 6.89 18.95 10.56
CA LEU A 12 5.84 19.91 10.19
C LEU A 12 5.63 19.90 8.68
N GLY A 13 4.69 19.06 8.22
CA GLY A 13 4.35 18.83 6.82
C GLY A 13 4.94 17.53 6.29
N PRO A 14 6.24 17.39 6.00
CA PRO A 14 6.80 16.15 5.51
C PRO A 14 6.90 15.09 6.61
N GLY A 15 6.78 13.82 6.20
CA GLY A 15 7.25 12.69 7.01
C GLY A 15 8.77 12.78 7.17
N VAL A 16 9.27 12.49 8.38
CA VAL A 16 10.70 12.57 8.69
C VAL A 16 11.18 11.21 9.17
N ARG A 17 12.23 10.69 8.53
CA ARG A 17 12.88 9.43 8.89
C ARG A 17 14.38 9.64 9.08
N LEU A 18 14.94 8.89 10.01
CA LEU A 18 16.40 8.74 10.11
C LEU A 18 16.78 7.46 9.37
N THR A 19 17.71 7.56 8.42
CA THR A 19 18.27 6.42 7.72
C THR A 19 19.79 6.50 7.84
N GLY A 20 20.39 5.60 8.63
CA GLY A 20 21.79 5.70 8.98
C GLY A 20 22.13 7.07 9.61
N ASP A 21 23.14 7.73 9.09
CA ASP A 21 23.58 9.06 9.53
C ASP A 21 22.85 10.21 8.80
N SER A 22 21.85 9.89 7.96
CA SER A 22 21.17 10.86 7.11
C SER A 22 19.73 11.05 7.53
N LEU A 23 19.35 12.30 7.78
CA LEU A 23 17.95 12.69 7.97
C LEU A 23 17.26 12.72 6.60
N MET A 24 16.27 11.86 6.40
CA MET A 24 15.43 11.85 5.22
C MET A 24 14.05 12.45 5.53
N PHE A 25 13.52 13.21 4.60
CA PHE A 25 12.17 13.74 4.66
C PHE A 25 11.46 13.54 3.31
N GLY A 26 10.16 13.39 3.36
CA GLY A 26 9.37 13.15 2.16
C GLY A 26 7.89 13.40 2.37
N HIS A 27 7.18 13.51 1.26
CA HIS A 27 5.73 13.65 1.25
C HIS A 27 5.17 13.13 -0.06
N GLY A 28 4.09 12.35 0.04
CA GLY A 28 3.30 11.93 -1.12
C GLY A 28 2.07 12.79 -1.29
N GLY A 29 1.49 12.79 -2.48
CA GLY A 29 0.23 13.46 -2.77
C GLY A 29 -0.56 12.74 -3.85
N LYS A 30 -1.89 12.81 -3.73
CA LYS A 30 -2.81 12.31 -4.74
C LYS A 30 -3.99 13.27 -4.85
N ASN A 31 -4.24 13.72 -6.08
CA ASN A 31 -5.45 14.43 -6.49
C ASN A 31 -6.06 13.66 -7.67
N ALA A 32 -7.29 13.96 -8.05
CA ALA A 32 -7.91 13.36 -9.23
C ALA A 32 -7.02 13.56 -10.47
N GLY A 33 -6.62 12.47 -11.10
CA GLY A 33 -5.73 12.44 -12.26
C GLY A 33 -4.24 12.60 -11.97
N PHE A 34 -3.81 12.76 -10.70
CA PHE A 34 -2.39 13.00 -10.38
C PHE A 34 -1.96 12.24 -9.13
N THR A 35 -0.82 11.55 -9.24
CA THR A 35 -0.14 10.92 -8.10
C THR A 35 1.31 11.38 -8.10
N ASN A 36 1.83 11.79 -6.95
CA ASN A 36 3.21 12.25 -6.82
C ASN A 36 3.84 11.82 -5.51
N ASN A 37 5.16 11.81 -5.48
CA ASN A 37 5.95 11.60 -4.28
C ASN A 37 7.25 12.38 -4.36
N MET A 38 7.77 12.80 -3.20
CA MET A 38 9.10 13.38 -3.05
C MET A 38 9.80 12.77 -1.86
N ASN A 39 11.08 12.52 -2.00
CA ASN A 39 11.97 12.12 -0.91
C ASN A 39 13.30 12.87 -1.07
N ALA A 40 13.86 13.36 0.04
CA ALA A 40 15.13 14.07 0.04
C ALA A 40 15.91 13.84 1.33
N TRP A 41 17.23 13.93 1.24
CA TRP A 41 18.15 13.80 2.37
C TRP A 41 18.70 15.17 2.76
N ALA A 42 18.40 15.59 4.00
CA ALA A 42 18.71 16.94 4.48
C ALA A 42 20.21 17.26 4.48
N TYR A 43 21.07 16.26 4.70
CA TYR A 43 22.52 16.45 4.84
C TYR A 43 23.32 16.01 3.61
N ARG A 44 22.71 15.20 2.72
CA ARG A 44 23.36 14.75 1.48
C ARG A 44 23.15 15.73 0.33
N GLY A 45 22.13 16.59 0.41
CA GLY A 45 21.74 17.48 -0.69
C GLY A 45 21.18 16.74 -1.89
N GLU A 46 20.68 15.54 -1.70
CA GLU A 46 20.12 14.65 -2.71
C GLU A 46 18.62 14.49 -2.51
N GLY A 47 17.93 14.20 -3.58
CA GLY A 47 16.50 13.93 -3.51
C GLY A 47 15.89 13.51 -4.83
N ILE A 48 14.69 13.01 -4.78
CA ILE A 48 13.89 12.61 -5.93
C ILE A 48 12.48 13.18 -5.80
N VAL A 49 11.93 13.67 -6.91
CA VAL A 49 10.53 14.05 -7.04
C VAL A 49 9.98 13.31 -8.26
N VAL A 50 8.94 12.54 -8.06
CA VAL A 50 8.21 11.84 -9.14
C VAL A 50 6.79 12.38 -9.20
N MET A 51 6.38 12.86 -10.36
CA MET A 51 5.03 13.38 -10.62
C MET A 51 4.42 12.63 -11.79
N THR A 52 3.23 12.08 -11.60
CA THR A 52 2.49 11.35 -12.64
C THR A 52 1.13 11.96 -12.87
N SER A 53 0.66 11.94 -14.11
CA SER A 53 -0.70 12.33 -14.49
C SER A 53 -1.61 11.09 -14.55
N ALA A 54 -1.66 10.32 -13.44
CA ALA A 54 -2.45 9.12 -13.34
C ALA A 54 -2.98 8.91 -11.92
N ASP A 55 -4.24 8.50 -11.78
CA ASP A 55 -4.84 8.12 -10.50
C ASP A 55 -4.17 6.88 -9.88
N ARG A 56 -3.70 5.95 -10.73
CA ARG A 56 -2.98 4.73 -10.34
C ARG A 56 -1.47 4.86 -10.57
N GLY A 57 -0.92 6.06 -10.39
CA GLY A 57 0.51 6.33 -10.60
C GLY A 57 1.43 5.78 -9.51
N ARG A 58 0.91 5.24 -8.41
CA ARG A 58 1.72 4.83 -7.24
C ARG A 58 2.70 3.71 -7.57
N GLY A 59 2.27 2.71 -8.36
CA GLY A 59 3.16 1.63 -8.80
C GLY A 59 4.33 2.18 -9.61
N LEU A 60 4.06 3.02 -10.61
CA LEU A 60 5.09 3.67 -11.43
C LEU A 60 6.03 4.56 -10.60
N VAL A 61 5.50 5.32 -9.63
CA VAL A 61 6.32 6.11 -8.70
C VAL A 61 7.31 5.23 -7.96
N ARG A 62 6.86 4.10 -7.41
CA ARG A 62 7.71 3.14 -6.70
C ARG A 62 8.78 2.52 -7.59
N GLU A 63 8.43 2.15 -8.82
CA GLU A 63 9.39 1.58 -9.77
C GLU A 63 10.48 2.57 -10.13
N ILE A 64 10.12 3.83 -10.37
CA ILE A 64 11.09 4.90 -10.65
C ILE A 64 11.98 5.15 -9.42
N GLU A 65 11.40 5.25 -8.22
CA GLU A 65 12.16 5.42 -6.98
C GLU A 65 13.11 4.25 -6.72
N SER A 66 12.66 3.01 -6.97
CA SER A 66 13.50 1.81 -6.83
C SER A 66 14.68 1.83 -7.80
N ALA A 67 14.44 2.12 -9.08
CA ALA A 67 15.47 2.18 -10.10
C ALA A 67 16.51 3.27 -9.81
N VAL A 68 16.05 4.47 -9.41
CA VAL A 68 16.96 5.56 -9.02
C VAL A 68 17.73 5.22 -7.74
N SER A 69 17.08 4.60 -6.75
CA SER A 69 17.71 4.16 -5.51
C SER A 69 18.85 3.17 -5.77
N GLU A 70 18.67 2.25 -6.70
CA GLU A 70 19.71 1.29 -7.08
C GLU A 70 20.93 2.00 -7.70
N VAL A 71 20.72 2.94 -8.61
CA VAL A 71 21.79 3.70 -9.27
C VAL A 71 22.53 4.63 -8.31
N MET A 72 21.79 5.24 -7.38
CA MET A 72 22.33 6.24 -6.44
C MET A 72 22.83 5.62 -5.13
N ASP A 73 22.75 4.31 -4.97
CA ASP A 73 23.05 3.59 -3.72
C ASP A 73 22.25 4.15 -2.53
N TRP A 74 20.94 4.36 -2.76
CA TRP A 74 20.02 4.79 -1.72
C TRP A 74 19.24 3.59 -1.16
N ASP A 75 18.92 3.61 0.11
CA ASP A 75 18.00 2.66 0.75
C ASP A 75 16.59 3.26 0.82
N LEU A 76 16.05 3.71 -0.33
CA LEU A 76 14.76 4.39 -0.37
C LEU A 76 13.59 3.41 -0.64
N SER A 77 13.68 2.65 -1.68
CA SER A 77 12.62 1.76 -2.14
C SER A 77 13.24 0.49 -2.73
N PRO A 78 13.85 -0.37 -1.90
CA PRO A 78 14.47 -1.59 -2.41
C PRO A 78 13.41 -2.45 -3.12
N ALA A 79 13.81 -3.04 -4.24
CA ALA A 79 12.95 -3.97 -4.98
C ALA A 79 12.56 -5.14 -4.06
N ARG A 80 11.27 -5.41 -3.93
CA ARG A 80 10.75 -6.54 -3.16
C ARG A 80 10.37 -7.65 -4.11
N ILE A 81 11.03 -8.79 -3.95
CA ILE A 81 10.68 -10.00 -4.67
C ILE A 81 9.81 -10.85 -3.75
N GLU A 82 8.51 -10.86 -4.03
CA GLU A 82 7.55 -11.68 -3.29
C GLU A 82 7.17 -12.91 -4.12
N LYS A 83 7.17 -14.06 -3.48
CA LYS A 83 6.66 -15.29 -4.09
C LYS A 83 5.17 -15.41 -3.79
N SER A 84 4.36 -15.57 -4.81
CA SER A 84 2.95 -15.86 -4.65
C SER A 84 2.72 -17.38 -4.54
N ILE A 85 1.68 -17.74 -3.78
CA ILE A 85 1.11 -19.07 -3.71
C ILE A 85 -0.27 -19.10 -4.38
N GLU A 86 -0.73 -20.30 -4.69
CA GLU A 86 -2.14 -20.48 -5.11
C GLU A 86 -2.97 -20.90 -3.88
N LEU A 87 -4.11 -20.23 -3.71
CA LEU A 87 -5.10 -20.60 -2.71
C LEU A 87 -6.12 -21.55 -3.34
N SER A 88 -6.65 -22.45 -2.56
CA SER A 88 -7.76 -23.30 -2.96
C SER A 88 -9.02 -22.48 -3.24
N SER A 89 -9.95 -23.03 -4.02
CA SER A 89 -11.24 -22.37 -4.30
C SER A 89 -12.04 -22.09 -3.03
N GLU A 90 -11.92 -22.93 -2.01
CA GLU A 90 -12.56 -22.74 -0.70
C GLU A 90 -11.95 -21.55 0.04
N GLU A 91 -10.62 -21.44 0.07
CA GLU A 91 -9.92 -20.29 0.69
C GLU A 91 -10.19 -18.98 -0.03
N LEU A 92 -10.26 -18.99 -1.36
CA LEU A 92 -10.65 -17.81 -2.14
C LEU A 92 -12.11 -17.40 -1.80
N SER A 93 -13.04 -18.37 -1.81
CA SER A 93 -14.46 -18.12 -1.56
C SER A 93 -14.72 -17.62 -0.14
N SER A 94 -13.95 -18.07 0.84
CA SER A 94 -14.09 -17.63 2.24
C SER A 94 -13.79 -16.15 2.45
N ARG A 95 -13.11 -15.50 1.51
CA ARG A 95 -12.72 -14.07 1.57
C ARG A 95 -13.64 -13.16 0.77
N VAL A 96 -14.57 -13.75 0.00
CA VAL A 96 -15.56 -12.96 -0.75
C VAL A 96 -16.46 -12.23 0.22
N GLY A 97 -16.75 -10.96 -0.06
CA GLY A 97 -17.63 -10.16 0.76
C GLY A 97 -17.41 -8.67 0.61
N ILE A 98 -18.20 -7.89 1.32
CA ILE A 98 -18.07 -6.44 1.41
C ILE A 98 -17.35 -6.07 2.71
N TYR A 99 -16.38 -5.19 2.58
CA TYR A 99 -15.54 -4.75 3.69
C TYR A 99 -15.57 -3.23 3.80
N GLU A 100 -15.65 -2.72 5.02
CA GLU A 100 -15.77 -1.29 5.29
C GLU A 100 -14.62 -0.79 6.19
N TRP A 101 -13.98 0.28 5.74
CA TRP A 101 -13.14 1.11 6.61
C TRP A 101 -14.00 2.22 7.22
N LYS A 102 -14.53 1.96 8.41
CA LYS A 102 -15.51 2.81 9.09
C LYS A 102 -15.08 4.27 9.29
N ALA A 103 -13.78 4.52 9.49
CA ALA A 103 -13.27 5.87 9.73
C ALA A 103 -13.49 6.83 8.54
N GLN A 104 -13.72 6.31 7.34
CA GLN A 104 -13.92 7.10 6.11
C GLN A 104 -15.20 6.72 5.36
N ASP A 105 -16.06 5.85 5.93
CA ASP A 105 -17.22 5.27 5.23
C ASP A 105 -16.83 4.71 3.84
N PHE A 106 -15.64 4.08 3.78
CA PHE A 106 -15.06 3.60 2.54
C PHE A 106 -15.25 2.09 2.43
N LYS A 107 -15.87 1.65 1.33
CA LYS A 107 -16.22 0.24 1.13
C LYS A 107 -15.54 -0.34 -0.09
N VAL A 108 -15.11 -1.57 0.07
CA VAL A 108 -14.58 -2.40 -1.01
C VAL A 108 -15.31 -3.74 -1.06
N GLU A 109 -15.37 -4.31 -2.24
CA GLU A 109 -15.88 -5.66 -2.44
C GLU A 109 -14.73 -6.58 -2.84
N VAL A 110 -14.61 -7.72 -2.17
CA VAL A 110 -13.69 -8.79 -2.56
C VAL A 110 -14.46 -9.83 -3.35
N LYS A 111 -14.04 -10.10 -4.57
CA LYS A 111 -14.62 -11.10 -5.48
C LYS A 111 -13.57 -12.07 -6.00
N VAL A 112 -14.04 -13.22 -6.47
CA VAL A 112 -13.27 -14.16 -7.27
C VAL A 112 -13.80 -14.14 -8.70
N GLU A 113 -12.92 -13.84 -9.66
CA GLU A 113 -13.21 -13.79 -11.09
C GLU A 113 -12.14 -14.60 -11.83
N ASP A 114 -12.57 -15.51 -12.66
CA ASP A 114 -11.66 -16.41 -13.42
C ASP A 114 -10.60 -17.09 -12.52
N GLY A 115 -10.98 -17.46 -11.30
CA GLY A 115 -10.09 -18.09 -10.32
C GLY A 115 -9.11 -17.15 -9.63
N GLN A 116 -9.20 -15.83 -9.87
CA GLN A 116 -8.38 -14.82 -9.24
C GLN A 116 -9.19 -13.92 -8.32
N MET A 117 -8.58 -13.54 -7.20
CA MET A 117 -9.20 -12.58 -6.29
C MET A 117 -8.97 -11.15 -6.77
N VAL A 118 -10.03 -10.35 -6.71
CA VAL A 118 -10.03 -8.93 -7.06
C VAL A 118 -10.69 -8.13 -5.96
N VAL A 119 -10.07 -7.04 -5.56
CA VAL A 119 -10.68 -6.04 -4.66
C VAL A 119 -11.22 -4.91 -5.50
N ILE A 120 -12.46 -4.51 -5.27
CA ILE A 120 -13.17 -3.48 -6.03
C ILE A 120 -13.52 -2.34 -5.08
N ASP A 121 -13.04 -1.15 -5.39
CA ASP A 121 -13.45 0.08 -4.73
C ASP A 121 -14.88 0.43 -5.14
N LEU A 122 -15.82 0.37 -4.20
CA LEU A 122 -17.24 0.61 -4.48
C LEU A 122 -17.58 2.09 -4.75
N SER A 123 -16.68 3.01 -4.43
CA SER A 123 -16.91 4.44 -4.66
C SER A 123 -16.71 4.85 -6.13
N ASN A 124 -15.85 4.14 -6.86
CA ASN A 124 -15.46 4.51 -8.22
C ASN A 124 -15.32 3.33 -9.19
N GLY A 125 -15.53 2.07 -8.71
CA GLY A 125 -15.40 0.86 -9.50
C GLY A 125 -13.97 0.46 -9.85
N ALA A 126 -12.96 1.07 -9.23
CA ALA A 126 -11.56 0.70 -9.46
C ALA A 126 -11.29 -0.72 -8.98
N ARG A 127 -10.51 -1.47 -9.75
CA ARG A 127 -10.27 -2.90 -9.56
C ARG A 127 -8.80 -3.14 -9.29
N TYR A 128 -8.52 -3.92 -8.26
CA TYR A 128 -7.19 -4.26 -7.77
C TYR A 128 -7.03 -5.78 -7.76
N PRO A 129 -6.45 -6.38 -8.80
CA PRO A 129 -6.12 -7.80 -8.79
C PRO A 129 -5.11 -8.09 -7.68
N VAL A 130 -5.36 -9.14 -6.90
CA VAL A 130 -4.47 -9.53 -5.80
C VAL A 130 -3.92 -10.93 -5.98
N ARG A 131 -2.73 -11.18 -5.43
CA ARG A 131 -2.09 -12.50 -5.37
C ARG A 131 -1.81 -12.87 -3.92
N ALA A 132 -1.99 -14.13 -3.58
CA ALA A 132 -1.70 -14.60 -2.24
C ALA A 132 -0.17 -14.71 -2.03
N LEU A 133 0.29 -14.16 -0.91
CA LEU A 133 1.65 -14.33 -0.41
C LEU A 133 1.75 -15.55 0.53
N ASP A 134 0.69 -15.78 1.28
CA ASP A 134 0.48 -16.92 2.15
C ASP A 134 -1.02 -17.12 2.43
N GLU A 135 -1.35 -18.00 3.36
CA GLU A 135 -2.74 -18.31 3.75
C GLU A 135 -3.50 -17.14 4.39
N VAL A 136 -2.84 -16.06 4.73
CA VAL A 136 -3.41 -14.91 5.43
C VAL A 136 -3.29 -13.62 4.62
N ARG A 137 -2.16 -13.46 3.91
CA ARG A 137 -1.82 -12.22 3.24
C ARG A 137 -1.98 -12.34 1.73
N VAL A 138 -2.54 -11.29 1.16
CA VAL A 138 -2.55 -11.08 -0.29
C VAL A 138 -1.91 -9.73 -0.61
N ILE A 139 -1.36 -9.58 -1.79
CA ILE A 139 -0.76 -8.34 -2.29
C ILE A 139 -1.52 -7.85 -3.52
N ASP A 140 -1.87 -6.59 -3.53
CA ASP A 140 -2.35 -5.90 -4.72
C ASP A 140 -1.21 -5.77 -5.74
N THR A 141 -1.47 -6.22 -6.96
CA THR A 141 -0.47 -6.25 -8.02
C THR A 141 -0.28 -4.91 -8.73
N ILE A 142 -1.09 -3.89 -8.41
CA ILE A 142 -1.01 -2.55 -9.00
C ILE A 142 -0.23 -1.61 -8.07
N ASP A 143 -0.71 -1.48 -6.83
CA ASP A 143 -0.14 -0.54 -5.86
C ASP A 143 0.83 -1.21 -4.86
N GLY A 144 0.87 -2.56 -4.82
CA GLY A 144 1.71 -3.34 -3.92
C GLY A 144 1.28 -3.25 -2.46
N ASP A 145 0.03 -2.88 -2.21
CA ASP A 145 -0.52 -2.88 -0.86
C ASP A 145 -0.82 -4.31 -0.39
N VAL A 146 -0.43 -4.62 0.84
CA VAL A 146 -0.67 -5.94 1.43
C VAL A 146 -1.94 -5.89 2.26
N LEU A 147 -2.85 -6.84 2.01
CA LEU A 147 -4.03 -7.07 2.80
C LEU A 147 -3.80 -8.33 3.65
N SER A 148 -3.89 -8.18 4.97
CA SER A 148 -3.76 -9.28 5.93
C SER A 148 -5.13 -9.62 6.48
N PHE A 149 -5.69 -10.76 6.10
CA PHE A 149 -7.02 -11.20 6.54
C PHE A 149 -6.99 -11.71 7.98
N GLU A 150 -8.03 -11.40 8.72
CA GLU A 150 -8.23 -11.80 10.10
C GLU A 150 -9.43 -12.74 10.19
N LYS A 151 -9.31 -13.81 10.97
CA LYS A 151 -10.36 -14.80 11.18
C LYS A 151 -11.01 -14.66 12.55
N ASN A 152 -12.30 -14.87 12.61
CA ASN A 152 -13.05 -15.07 13.84
C ASN A 152 -12.73 -16.44 14.47
N ALA A 153 -13.21 -16.68 15.69
CA ALA A 153 -13.02 -17.94 16.38
C ALA A 153 -13.70 -19.15 15.67
N ASP A 154 -14.72 -18.90 14.86
CA ASP A 154 -15.43 -19.91 14.05
C ASP A 154 -14.78 -20.15 12.67
N GLY A 155 -13.70 -19.45 12.35
CA GLY A 155 -12.97 -19.55 11.09
C GLY A 155 -13.47 -18.64 9.96
N SER A 156 -14.58 -17.93 10.14
CA SER A 156 -15.04 -16.92 9.19
C SER A 156 -14.10 -15.72 9.13
N ILE A 157 -14.12 -14.98 8.03
CA ILE A 157 -13.27 -13.77 7.89
C ILE A 157 -13.92 -12.59 8.61
N ALA A 158 -13.24 -12.07 9.62
CA ALA A 158 -13.65 -10.88 10.38
C ALA A 158 -13.39 -9.57 9.61
N GLY A 159 -12.36 -9.56 8.77
CA GLY A 159 -11.93 -8.38 8.05
C GLY A 159 -10.49 -8.54 7.55
N PHE A 160 -9.89 -7.42 7.18
CA PHE A 160 -8.46 -7.39 6.86
C PHE A 160 -7.82 -6.06 7.25
N MET A 161 -6.51 -6.11 7.43
CA MET A 161 -5.66 -4.93 7.63
C MET A 161 -4.92 -4.61 6.34
N GLN A 162 -5.14 -3.43 5.74
CA GLN A 162 -4.41 -2.97 4.58
C GLN A 162 -3.12 -2.26 5.00
N SER A 163 -1.99 -2.78 4.51
CA SER A 163 -0.63 -2.24 4.76
C SER A 163 -0.31 -2.01 6.24
N GLY A 164 -0.91 -2.82 7.15
CA GLY A 164 -0.76 -2.71 8.59
C GLY A 164 -1.33 -1.43 9.21
N ARG A 165 -2.15 -0.69 8.48
CA ARG A 165 -2.58 0.67 8.85
C ARG A 165 -4.09 0.88 8.85
N TYR A 166 -4.79 0.37 7.84
CA TYR A 166 -6.20 0.62 7.64
C TYR A 166 -6.98 -0.68 7.85
N ARG A 167 -7.85 -0.67 8.85
CA ARG A 167 -8.68 -1.83 9.18
C ARG A 167 -9.98 -1.77 8.42
N PHE A 168 -10.26 -2.82 7.66
CA PHE A 168 -11.53 -3.08 6.99
C PHE A 168 -12.26 -4.20 7.73
N GLU A 169 -13.49 -3.98 8.13
CA GLU A 169 -14.35 -4.98 8.78
C GLU A 169 -15.28 -5.60 7.75
N ASN A 170 -15.48 -6.91 7.84
CA ASN A 170 -16.48 -7.60 7.02
C ASN A 170 -17.88 -7.16 7.49
N ILE A 171 -18.74 -6.78 6.54
CA ILE A 171 -20.10 -6.27 6.80
C ILE A 171 -21.20 -7.08 6.11
N ASP A 172 -20.86 -8.24 5.51
CA ASP A 172 -21.83 -9.21 4.96
C ASP A 172 -22.42 -10.13 6.04
#